data_4585685b6a990761bbfbd32ef6cb54aa
#
_entry.id   4585685b6a990761bbfbd32ef6cb54aa
#
_cell.length_a   1.000
_cell.length_b   1.000
_cell.length_c   1.000
_cell.angle_alpha   90.00
_cell.angle_beta   90.00
_cell.angle_gamma   90.00
#
_symmetry.space_group_name_H-M   'P 1'
#
loop_
_entity.id
_entity.type
_entity.pdbx_description
1 polymer ?
#
loop_
_entity_poly.entity_id
_entity_poly.type
_entity_poly.pdbx_seq_one_letter_code
_entity_poly.pdbx_strand_id
1 'polypeptide(L)'
;MPPTNRRPRTVDTSMHVCPHTDCAYRGWLGLGNLRANGHPSGGPWRQFHCLGCNGYFPEHHGTILHGKQAAVELIVRVLACVAEGLGMRATARVFEVEPHTVLHWFVEAAEQLRAFACSVLCDLHVRQRQLDELYAVLSAVKGGERSEDEAMRRLSRSPQWVWTAMDPETK
;
A
#
# COMPACT_ATOMS: atom_id res chain seq x y z
N MET A 1 48.96 -6.60 3.18
CA MET A 1 47.67 -6.68 2.49
C MET A 1 47.37 -5.30 1.93
N PRO A 2 47.15 -5.14 0.63
CA PRO A 2 46.81 -3.83 0.06
C PRO A 2 45.38 -3.47 0.49
N PRO A 3 45.09 -2.18 0.77
CA PRO A 3 43.75 -1.73 1.10
C PRO A 3 42.85 -1.92 -0.13
N THR A 4 41.81 -2.73 0.00
CA THR A 4 40.78 -2.88 -1.02
C THR A 4 40.04 -1.56 -1.15
N ASN A 5 40.39 -0.76 -2.13
CA ASN A 5 39.71 0.46 -2.51
C ASN A 5 38.34 0.11 -3.11
N ARG A 6 37.40 -0.30 -2.27
CA ARG A 6 35.99 -0.48 -2.66
C ARG A 6 35.40 0.90 -2.87
N ARG A 7 35.31 1.32 -4.11
CA ARG A 7 34.47 2.48 -4.48
C ARG A 7 33.09 2.28 -3.86
N PRO A 8 32.59 3.25 -3.09
CA PRO A 8 31.24 3.16 -2.55
C PRO A 8 30.29 2.99 -3.75
N ARG A 9 29.49 1.93 -3.75
CA ARG A 9 28.41 1.78 -4.73
C ARG A 9 27.47 2.95 -4.50
N THR A 10 27.41 3.86 -5.46
CA THR A 10 26.42 4.94 -5.48
C THR A 10 25.04 4.28 -5.53
N VAL A 11 24.27 4.48 -4.49
CA VAL A 11 22.88 4.01 -4.43
C VAL A 11 22.04 5.01 -5.18
N ASP A 12 21.21 4.50 -6.09
CA ASP A 12 20.23 5.32 -6.78
C ASP A 12 19.14 5.78 -5.78
N THR A 13 19.02 7.07 -5.61
CA THR A 13 18.02 7.72 -4.74
C THR A 13 16.98 8.49 -5.54
N SER A 14 16.98 8.38 -6.87
CA SER A 14 16.12 9.16 -7.77
C SER A 14 14.62 8.92 -7.56
N MET A 15 14.26 7.71 -7.12
CA MET A 15 12.88 7.30 -6.85
C MET A 15 12.42 7.57 -5.40
N HIS A 16 13.25 8.25 -4.60
CA HIS A 16 12.93 8.55 -3.22
C HIS A 16 12.78 10.06 -3.02
N VAL A 17 11.91 10.42 -2.09
CA VAL A 17 11.62 11.81 -1.72
C VAL A 17 11.88 12.05 -0.24
N CYS A 18 12.20 13.27 0.12
CA CYS A 18 12.24 13.65 1.53
C CYS A 18 10.82 13.73 2.09
N PRO A 19 10.49 13.03 3.20
CA PRO A 19 9.16 13.04 3.77
C PRO A 19 8.92 14.15 4.79
N HIS A 20 9.97 14.84 5.23
CA HIS A 20 9.88 15.82 6.32
C HIS A 20 9.09 17.06 5.90
N THR A 21 8.12 17.45 6.73
CA THR A 21 7.17 18.54 6.46
C THR A 21 7.84 19.88 6.22
N ASP A 22 8.92 20.16 6.94
CA ASP A 22 9.62 21.44 6.91
C ASP A 22 10.77 21.47 5.90
N CYS A 23 10.87 20.46 5.04
CA CYS A 23 11.91 20.39 4.02
C CYS A 23 11.48 21.04 2.72
N ALA A 24 12.29 21.95 2.21
CA ALA A 24 12.06 22.59 0.89
C ALA A 24 12.04 21.56 -0.28
N TYR A 25 12.65 20.38 -0.08
CA TYR A 25 12.69 19.29 -1.06
C TYR A 25 11.63 18.20 -0.80
N ARG A 26 10.65 18.47 0.06
CA ARG A 26 9.60 17.51 0.37
C ARG A 26 8.84 17.10 -0.87
N GLY A 27 8.72 15.78 -1.10
CA GLY A 27 7.94 15.23 -2.22
C GLY A 27 8.56 15.38 -3.61
N TRP A 28 9.72 15.99 -3.75
CA TRP A 28 10.38 16.17 -5.06
C TRP A 28 11.35 15.02 -5.34
N LEU A 29 11.19 14.41 -6.51
CA LEU A 29 12.03 13.33 -7.00
C LEU A 29 13.28 13.87 -7.73
N GLY A 30 14.36 13.08 -7.71
CA GLY A 30 15.49 13.28 -8.62
C GLY A 30 16.38 14.51 -8.38
N LEU A 31 16.21 15.23 -7.25
CA LEU A 31 16.97 16.47 -6.97
C LEU A 31 18.39 16.24 -6.42
N GLY A 32 18.79 14.97 -6.22
CA GLY A 32 20.11 14.64 -5.68
C GLY A 32 20.34 15.09 -4.22
N ASN A 33 19.29 15.48 -3.52
CA ASN A 33 19.32 15.93 -2.12
C ASN A 33 19.37 14.78 -1.10
N LEU A 34 19.28 13.53 -1.56
CA LEU A 34 19.29 12.34 -0.72
C LEU A 34 20.60 11.58 -0.82
N ARG A 35 21.13 11.13 0.31
CA ARG A 35 22.26 10.22 0.40
C ARG A 35 21.92 8.98 1.18
N ALA A 36 22.38 7.83 0.71
CA ALA A 36 22.26 6.58 1.44
C ALA A 36 23.19 6.58 2.66
N ASN A 37 22.63 6.31 3.84
CA ASN A 37 23.34 6.26 5.12
C ASN A 37 23.57 4.83 5.64
N GLY A 38 23.51 3.83 4.75
CA GLY A 38 23.68 2.41 5.11
C GLY A 38 22.47 1.82 5.83
N HIS A 39 22.71 0.86 6.73
CA HIS A 39 21.71 0.07 7.43
C HIS A 39 21.92 0.17 8.95
N PRO A 40 21.57 1.29 9.59
CA PRO A 40 21.88 1.54 11.00
C PRO A 40 21.22 0.55 11.96
N SER A 41 20.06 -0.01 11.56
CA SER A 41 19.35 -1.03 12.35
C SER A 41 19.81 -2.47 12.07
N GLY A 42 20.82 -2.67 11.22
CA GLY A 42 21.31 -3.99 10.82
C GLY A 42 20.33 -4.82 9.98
N GLY A 43 19.13 -4.28 9.68
CA GLY A 43 18.10 -4.93 8.88
C GLY A 43 18.29 -4.74 7.36
N PRO A 44 17.37 -5.28 6.55
CA PRO A 44 17.43 -5.18 5.09
C PRO A 44 17.23 -3.75 4.58
N TRP A 45 16.57 -2.90 5.35
CA TRP A 45 16.19 -1.55 4.98
C TRP A 45 17.32 -0.56 5.17
N ARG A 46 17.48 0.28 4.17
CA ARG A 46 18.45 1.34 4.16
C ARG A 46 17.87 2.60 4.82
N GLN A 47 18.75 3.43 5.37
CA GLN A 47 18.40 4.77 5.81
C GLN A 47 18.87 5.79 4.79
N PHE A 48 18.08 6.80 4.54
CA PHE A 48 18.46 7.97 3.76
C PHE A 48 18.66 9.19 4.65
N HIS A 49 19.56 10.04 4.21
CA HIS A 49 19.84 11.35 4.79
C HIS A 49 19.52 12.43 3.77
N CYS A 50 18.67 13.38 4.13
CA CYS A 50 18.36 14.54 3.29
C CYS A 50 19.32 15.69 3.58
N LEU A 51 20.03 16.14 2.54
CA LEU A 51 20.98 17.26 2.66
C LEU A 51 20.28 18.62 2.83
N GLY A 52 19.00 18.74 2.46
CA GLY A 52 18.25 19.98 2.58
C GLY A 52 17.81 20.29 4.00
N CYS A 53 17.24 19.31 4.71
CA CYS A 53 16.77 19.49 6.09
C CYS A 53 17.63 18.77 7.14
N ASN A 54 18.69 18.09 6.72
CA ASN A 54 19.58 17.29 7.55
C ASN A 54 18.87 16.14 8.29
N GLY A 55 17.67 15.76 7.89
CA GLY A 55 16.86 14.71 8.48
C GLY A 55 17.16 13.33 7.93
N TYR A 56 16.89 12.30 8.74
CA TYR A 56 17.06 10.90 8.40
C TYR A 56 15.71 10.20 8.34
N PHE A 57 15.55 9.26 7.41
CA PHE A 57 14.35 8.45 7.28
C PHE A 57 14.67 7.09 6.64
N PRO A 58 13.90 6.02 6.96
CA PRO A 58 14.10 4.71 6.35
C PRO A 58 13.60 4.68 4.90
N GLU A 59 14.20 3.81 4.10
CA GLU A 59 13.91 3.61 2.68
C GLU A 59 12.42 3.34 2.40
N HIS A 60 11.74 2.64 3.30
CA HIS A 60 10.32 2.29 3.23
C HIS A 60 9.39 3.28 3.94
N HIS A 61 9.88 4.48 4.27
CA HIS A 61 9.06 5.52 4.86
C HIS A 61 7.89 5.89 3.95
N GLY A 62 6.70 6.01 4.52
CA GLY A 62 5.47 6.34 3.77
C GLY A 62 4.89 5.18 2.96
N THR A 63 5.42 3.97 3.11
CA THR A 63 4.84 2.75 2.54
C THR A 63 4.17 1.90 3.62
N ILE A 64 3.35 0.93 3.21
CA ILE A 64 2.75 -0.06 4.12
C ILE A 64 3.78 -0.90 4.89
N LEU A 65 5.04 -0.87 4.47
CA LEU A 65 6.13 -1.61 5.08
C LEU A 65 6.77 -0.86 6.25
N HIS A 66 6.43 0.43 6.43
CA HIS A 66 7.00 1.26 7.49
C HIS A 66 6.65 0.72 8.88
N GLY A 67 7.67 0.50 9.71
CA GLY A 67 7.50 -0.02 11.07
C GLY A 67 7.15 -1.51 11.18
N LYS A 68 7.10 -2.26 10.07
CA LYS A 68 6.81 -3.69 10.10
C LYS A 68 8.04 -4.51 10.48
N GLN A 69 7.81 -5.53 11.33
CA GLN A 69 8.83 -6.50 11.72
C GLN A 69 8.83 -7.74 10.82
N ALA A 70 7.70 -8.00 10.14
CA ALA A 70 7.55 -9.12 9.24
C ALA A 70 8.36 -8.91 7.95
N ALA A 71 8.82 -10.01 7.35
CA ALA A 71 9.50 -9.97 6.06
C ALA A 71 8.56 -9.42 4.97
N VAL A 72 9.11 -8.61 4.07
CA VAL A 72 8.35 -7.97 2.99
C VAL A 72 7.63 -8.99 2.12
N GLU A 73 8.32 -10.06 1.79
CA GLU A 73 7.80 -11.14 0.95
C GLU A 73 6.58 -11.82 1.59
N LEU A 74 6.56 -11.91 2.92
CA LEU A 74 5.41 -12.44 3.65
C LEU A 74 4.22 -11.49 3.54
N ILE A 75 4.42 -10.19 3.79
CA ILE A 75 3.36 -9.18 3.71
C ILE A 75 2.76 -9.15 2.30
N VAL A 76 3.61 -9.12 1.27
CA VAL A 76 3.17 -9.10 -0.14
C VAL A 76 2.37 -10.34 -0.49
N ARG A 77 2.81 -11.54 -0.09
CA ARG A 77 2.10 -12.79 -0.36
C ARG A 77 0.75 -12.85 0.35
N VAL A 78 0.70 -12.41 1.60
CA VAL A 78 -0.55 -12.35 2.40
C VAL A 78 -1.55 -11.42 1.71
N LEU A 79 -1.12 -10.22 1.32
CA LEU A 79 -1.99 -9.26 0.63
C LEU A 79 -2.44 -9.77 -0.74
N ALA A 80 -1.56 -10.41 -1.51
CA ALA A 80 -1.90 -11.03 -2.79
C ALA A 80 -2.98 -12.12 -2.63
N CYS A 81 -2.85 -12.99 -1.64
CA CYS A 81 -3.86 -14.04 -1.38
C CYS A 81 -5.22 -13.46 -1.00
N VAL A 82 -5.25 -12.37 -0.22
CA VAL A 82 -6.51 -11.67 0.11
C VAL A 82 -7.11 -11.02 -1.14
N ALA A 83 -6.28 -10.41 -1.98
CA ALA A 83 -6.72 -9.81 -3.25
C ALA A 83 -7.30 -10.83 -4.23
N GLU A 84 -6.77 -12.06 -4.24
CA GLU A 84 -7.31 -13.19 -5.02
C GLU A 84 -8.58 -13.82 -4.40
N GLY A 85 -9.11 -13.21 -3.32
CA GLY A 85 -10.37 -13.63 -2.71
C GLY A 85 -10.24 -14.66 -1.59
N LEU A 86 -9.01 -15.01 -1.16
CA LEU A 86 -8.85 -15.88 0.00
C LEU A 86 -9.27 -15.13 1.28
N GLY A 87 -10.20 -15.69 2.04
CA GLY A 87 -10.68 -15.05 3.27
C GLY A 87 -9.57 -14.83 4.30
N MET A 88 -9.61 -13.72 5.04
CA MET A 88 -8.58 -13.31 6.00
C MET A 88 -8.19 -14.40 7.01
N ARG A 89 -9.17 -15.15 7.55
CA ARG A 89 -8.90 -16.24 8.49
C ARG A 89 -8.21 -17.44 7.82
N ALA A 90 -8.52 -17.71 6.54
CA ALA A 90 -7.88 -18.76 5.77
C ALA A 90 -6.43 -18.35 5.46
N THR A 91 -6.22 -17.12 5.01
CA THR A 91 -4.88 -16.54 4.78
C THR A 91 -4.03 -16.59 6.05
N ALA A 92 -4.60 -16.18 7.18
CA ALA A 92 -3.91 -16.21 8.46
C ALA A 92 -3.42 -17.61 8.84
N ARG A 93 -4.24 -18.65 8.62
CA ARG A 93 -3.84 -20.04 8.86
C ARG A 93 -2.76 -20.55 7.91
N VAL A 94 -2.84 -20.16 6.63
CA VAL A 94 -1.87 -20.61 5.61
C VAL A 94 -0.47 -20.03 5.87
N PHE A 95 -0.41 -18.78 6.30
CA PHE A 95 0.85 -18.07 6.53
C PHE A 95 1.28 -18.02 7.99
N GLU A 96 0.56 -18.71 8.89
CA GLU A 96 0.84 -18.75 10.33
C GLU A 96 0.93 -17.34 10.96
N VAL A 97 0.04 -16.44 10.51
CA VAL A 97 -0.05 -15.06 10.98
C VAL A 97 -1.36 -14.87 11.72
N GLU A 98 -1.38 -14.03 12.75
CA GLU A 98 -2.62 -13.66 13.44
C GLU A 98 -3.63 -13.00 12.49
N PRO A 99 -4.92 -13.39 12.52
CA PRO A 99 -5.94 -12.82 11.64
C PRO A 99 -6.07 -11.30 11.75
N HIS A 100 -5.84 -10.74 12.94
CA HIS A 100 -5.85 -9.30 13.16
C HIS A 100 -4.68 -8.61 12.45
N THR A 101 -3.53 -9.25 12.39
CA THR A 101 -2.35 -8.74 11.66
C THR A 101 -2.62 -8.70 10.16
N VAL A 102 -3.26 -9.75 9.59
CA VAL A 102 -3.68 -9.78 8.19
C VAL A 102 -4.64 -8.62 7.89
N LEU A 103 -5.65 -8.43 8.75
CA LEU A 103 -6.60 -7.34 8.62
C LEU A 103 -5.91 -5.97 8.66
N HIS A 104 -5.00 -5.78 9.60
CA HIS A 104 -4.26 -4.53 9.74
C HIS A 104 -3.43 -4.19 8.48
N TRP A 105 -2.68 -5.16 7.95
CA TRP A 105 -1.93 -4.98 6.71
C TRP A 105 -2.85 -4.67 5.53
N PHE A 106 -4.00 -5.34 5.46
CA PHE A 106 -4.97 -5.11 4.40
C PHE A 106 -5.59 -3.71 4.46
N VAL A 107 -5.97 -3.24 5.64
CA VAL A 107 -6.52 -1.89 5.83
C VAL A 107 -5.49 -0.82 5.46
N GLU A 108 -4.26 -0.93 5.92
CA GLU A 108 -3.19 0.02 5.58
C GLU A 108 -2.90 0.03 4.06
N ALA A 109 -2.88 -1.15 3.42
CA ALA A 109 -2.69 -1.25 1.98
C ALA A 109 -3.85 -0.58 1.22
N ALA A 110 -5.09 -0.80 1.66
CA ALA A 110 -6.27 -0.18 1.06
C ALA A 110 -6.27 1.35 1.22
N GLU A 111 -5.87 1.87 2.38
CA GLU A 111 -5.74 3.31 2.61
C GLU A 111 -4.67 3.94 1.73
N GLN A 112 -3.51 3.29 1.58
CA GLN A 112 -2.45 3.78 0.71
C GLN A 112 -2.86 3.74 -0.76
N LEU A 113 -3.53 2.66 -1.20
CA LEU A 113 -4.05 2.54 -2.56
C LEU A 113 -5.11 3.61 -2.84
N ARG A 114 -5.98 3.91 -1.88
CA ARG A 114 -6.97 4.98 -1.98
C ARG A 114 -6.30 6.35 -2.16
N ALA A 115 -5.28 6.64 -1.36
CA ALA A 115 -4.53 7.90 -1.47
C ALA A 115 -3.83 8.02 -2.84
N PHE A 116 -3.24 6.93 -3.33
CA PHE A 116 -2.65 6.85 -4.66
C PHE A 116 -3.70 7.06 -5.76
N ALA A 117 -4.82 6.35 -5.69
CA ALA A 117 -5.92 6.50 -6.65
C ALA A 117 -6.42 7.94 -6.71
N CYS A 118 -6.64 8.58 -5.56
CA CYS A 118 -7.03 9.98 -5.52
C CYS A 118 -6.00 10.92 -6.19
N SER A 119 -4.71 10.64 -6.03
CA SER A 119 -3.65 11.48 -6.64
C SER A 119 -3.53 11.29 -8.15
N VAL A 120 -3.81 10.09 -8.65
CA VAL A 120 -3.71 9.77 -10.09
C VAL A 120 -5.00 10.14 -10.82
N LEU A 121 -6.15 9.99 -10.16
CA LEU A 121 -7.47 10.18 -10.79
C LEU A 121 -8.00 11.62 -10.70
N CYS A 122 -7.33 12.53 -9.98
CA CYS A 122 -7.84 13.88 -9.76
C CYS A 122 -7.98 14.73 -11.03
N ASP A 123 -7.16 14.47 -12.07
CA ASP A 123 -7.15 15.25 -13.33
C ASP A 123 -7.53 14.41 -14.57
N LEU A 124 -8.21 13.29 -14.39
CA LEU A 124 -8.65 12.47 -15.50
C LEU A 124 -9.81 13.13 -16.28
N HIS A 125 -9.52 13.59 -17.50
CA HIS A 125 -10.52 14.02 -18.46
C HIS A 125 -11.03 12.82 -19.26
N VAL A 126 -12.09 12.18 -18.81
CA VAL A 126 -12.72 11.04 -19.46
C VAL A 126 -13.86 11.54 -20.34
N ARG A 127 -13.86 11.23 -21.63
CA ARG A 127 -14.92 11.61 -22.57
C ARG A 127 -16.23 10.88 -22.29
N GLN A 128 -16.14 9.65 -21.89
CA GLN A 128 -17.30 8.81 -21.58
C GLN A 128 -17.03 8.01 -20.31
N ARG A 129 -18.03 7.92 -19.42
CA ARG A 129 -17.95 7.16 -18.18
C ARG A 129 -19.09 6.17 -18.15
N GLN A 130 -18.77 4.92 -17.93
CA GLN A 130 -19.72 3.91 -17.58
C GLN A 130 -19.64 3.69 -16.07
N LEU A 131 -20.72 4.04 -15.37
CA LEU A 131 -20.83 3.83 -13.94
C LEU A 131 -21.63 2.56 -13.72
N ASP A 132 -21.08 1.64 -12.97
CA ASP A 132 -21.75 0.44 -12.55
C ASP A 132 -21.83 0.40 -11.01
N GLU A 133 -22.98 -0.04 -10.50
CA GLU A 133 -23.21 -0.18 -9.08
C GLU A 133 -22.94 -1.62 -8.67
N LEU A 134 -21.87 -1.84 -7.91
CA LEU A 134 -21.60 -3.14 -7.33
C LEU A 134 -22.24 -3.25 -5.96
N TYR A 135 -23.20 -4.14 -5.81
CA TYR A 135 -23.72 -4.50 -4.51
C TYR A 135 -22.68 -5.32 -3.73
N ALA A 136 -21.93 -4.67 -2.88
CA ALA A 136 -21.08 -5.38 -1.95
C ALA A 136 -21.92 -5.89 -0.77
N VAL A 137 -22.30 -7.14 -0.81
CA VAL A 137 -22.89 -7.82 0.34
C VAL A 137 -21.78 -8.10 1.36
N LEU A 138 -21.41 -7.07 2.11
CA LEU A 138 -20.45 -7.15 3.21
C LEU A 138 -21.07 -7.72 4.49
N SER A 139 -22.02 -8.61 4.38
CA SER A 139 -22.35 -9.42 5.54
C SER A 139 -21.64 -10.75 5.36
N ALA A 140 -21.01 -11.21 6.43
CA ALA A 140 -20.73 -12.60 6.59
C ALA A 140 -22.04 -13.37 6.37
N VAL A 141 -22.33 -13.70 5.13
CA VAL A 141 -23.24 -14.78 4.80
C VAL A 141 -22.51 -16.02 5.30
N LYS A 142 -22.68 -16.29 6.57
CA LYS A 142 -22.38 -17.61 7.11
C LYS A 142 -23.20 -18.56 6.26
N GLY A 143 -22.47 -19.41 5.52
CA GLY A 143 -22.94 -20.25 4.46
C GLY A 143 -24.35 -20.80 4.65
N GLY A 144 -25.08 -20.81 3.57
CA GLY A 144 -26.35 -21.48 3.47
C GLY A 144 -27.55 -20.53 3.50
N GLU A 145 -28.24 -20.49 2.41
CA GLU A 145 -29.65 -20.17 2.23
C GLU A 145 -30.19 -18.95 2.96
N ARG A 146 -29.87 -17.78 2.41
CA ARG A 146 -30.68 -16.59 2.67
C ARG A 146 -31.28 -16.13 1.35
N SER A 147 -32.59 -15.89 1.38
CA SER A 147 -33.30 -15.39 0.21
C SER A 147 -32.79 -14.00 -0.17
N GLU A 148 -32.83 -13.70 -1.46
CA GLU A 148 -32.47 -12.40 -2.05
C GLU A 148 -33.17 -11.24 -1.33
N ASP A 149 -34.42 -11.43 -0.89
CA ASP A 149 -35.21 -10.48 -0.12
C ASP A 149 -34.61 -10.12 1.24
N GLU A 150 -33.99 -11.05 1.92
CA GLU A 150 -33.36 -10.79 3.23
C GLU A 150 -32.04 -10.07 3.06
N ALA A 151 -31.30 -10.36 2.00
CA ALA A 151 -30.10 -9.62 1.62
C ALA A 151 -30.45 -8.16 1.30
N MET A 152 -31.50 -7.91 0.54
CA MET A 152 -32.01 -6.57 0.22
C MET A 152 -32.48 -5.79 1.45
N ARG A 153 -33.18 -6.42 2.37
CA ARG A 153 -33.59 -5.78 3.65
C ARG A 153 -32.39 -5.39 4.53
N ARG A 154 -31.30 -6.14 4.47
CA ARG A 154 -30.06 -5.79 5.21
C ARG A 154 -29.31 -4.67 4.55
N LEU A 155 -29.22 -4.66 3.24
CA LEU A 155 -28.63 -3.58 2.46
C LEU A 155 -29.36 -2.25 2.69
N SER A 156 -30.69 -2.28 2.82
CA SER A 156 -31.47 -1.08 3.13
C SER A 156 -31.20 -0.51 4.53
N ARG A 157 -30.76 -1.34 5.49
CA ARG A 157 -30.40 -0.91 6.85
C ARG A 157 -28.96 -0.42 7.01
N SER A 158 -28.07 -0.88 6.13
CA SER A 158 -26.65 -0.50 6.12
C SER A 158 -26.15 -0.49 4.68
N PRO A 159 -26.55 0.51 3.89
CA PRO A 159 -26.18 0.57 2.48
C PRO A 159 -24.68 0.86 2.36
N GLN A 160 -23.96 -0.14 1.93
CA GLN A 160 -22.57 0.02 1.49
C GLN A 160 -22.54 -0.13 -0.03
N TRP A 161 -22.41 0.97 -0.70
CA TRP A 161 -22.34 1.05 -2.16
C TRP A 161 -20.88 1.11 -2.59
N VAL A 162 -20.49 0.22 -3.48
CA VAL A 162 -19.21 0.33 -4.19
C VAL A 162 -19.53 0.79 -5.60
N TRP A 163 -19.07 1.98 -5.93
CA TRP A 163 -19.17 2.53 -7.27
C TRP A 163 -17.94 2.12 -8.08
N THR A 164 -18.16 1.50 -9.22
CA THR A 164 -17.09 1.23 -10.18
C THR A 164 -17.28 2.13 -11.39
N ALA A 165 -16.21 2.76 -11.85
CA ALA A 165 -16.20 3.55 -13.07
C ALA A 165 -15.25 2.89 -14.06
N MET A 166 -15.72 2.67 -15.26
CA MET A 166 -14.94 2.11 -16.36
C MET A 166 -14.98 3.06 -17.56
N ASP A 167 -13.83 3.27 -18.16
CA ASP A 167 -13.76 3.92 -19.48
C ASP A 167 -13.85 2.82 -20.55
N PRO A 168 -14.91 2.83 -21.40
CA PRO A 168 -15.09 1.78 -22.39
C PRO A 168 -14.05 1.82 -23.53
N GLU A 169 -13.33 2.93 -23.72
CA GLU A 169 -12.32 3.06 -24.76
C GLU A 169 -10.97 2.51 -24.35
N THR A 170 -10.61 2.59 -23.06
CA THR A 170 -9.28 2.19 -22.56
C THR A 170 -9.24 0.83 -21.89
N LYS A 171 -10.42 0.22 -21.57
CA LYS A 171 -10.58 -1.09 -20.90
C LYS A 171 -9.42 -1.54 -20.04
#